data_3a58eb25bffce819736cee584007b755
#
_entry.id   3a58eb25bffce819736cee584007b755
#
_cell.length_a   1.000
_cell.length_b   1.000
_cell.length_c   1.000
_cell.angle_alpha   90.00
_cell.angle_beta   90.00
_cell.angle_gamma   90.00
#
_symmetry.space_group_name_H-M   'P 1'
#
loop_
_entity.id
_entity.type
_entity.pdbx_description
1 polymer ?
#
loop_
_entity_poly.entity_id
_entity_poly.type
_entity_poly.pdbx_seq_one_letter_code
_entity_poly.pdbx_strand_id
1 'polypeptide(L)'
;SISLAELANAVNLTPTPCWRRLQKLQDEGIIQKQVAICDARKLNLGLTTFVTIRTSQHSEEWMKRFVDGATSIPEIVEIYRLSGDADYLLKIVVPDIDRYDSVYKRLIRSVELLDVSSAFAMETIKCTTALPLDYAD
;
A
#
# COMPACT_ATOMS: atom_id res chain seq x y z
N SER A 1 4.59 9.28 18.14
CA SER A 1 5.93 9.29 17.53
C SER A 1 6.98 9.60 18.60
N ILE A 2 8.16 9.02 18.44
CA ILE A 2 9.29 9.25 19.34
C ILE A 2 9.96 10.60 19.01
N SER A 3 10.34 11.37 20.03
CA SER A 3 11.09 12.60 19.82
C SER A 3 12.55 12.30 19.45
N LEU A 4 13.24 13.30 18.87
CA LEU A 4 14.66 13.15 18.56
C LEU A 4 15.50 12.86 19.81
N ALA A 5 15.19 13.52 20.93
CA ALA A 5 15.88 13.29 22.21
C ALA A 5 15.67 11.87 22.73
N GLU A 6 14.45 11.37 22.69
CA GLU A 6 14.12 9.99 23.08
C GLU A 6 14.80 8.96 22.18
N LEU A 7 14.78 9.20 20.87
CA LEU A 7 15.45 8.32 19.92
C LEU A 7 16.97 8.29 20.15
N ALA A 8 17.59 9.46 20.31
CA ALA A 8 19.01 9.58 20.59
C ALA A 8 19.40 8.80 21.85
N ASN A 9 18.62 8.97 22.92
CA ASN A 9 18.86 8.24 24.17
C ASN A 9 18.73 6.71 23.96
N ALA A 10 17.74 6.26 23.20
CA ALA A 10 17.52 4.83 22.95
C ALA A 10 18.69 4.19 22.20
N VAL A 11 19.41 4.92 21.36
CA VAL A 11 20.56 4.44 20.57
C VAL A 11 21.91 4.89 21.13
N ASN A 12 21.93 5.41 22.36
CA ASN A 12 23.13 5.86 23.07
C ASN A 12 23.89 6.96 22.33
N LEU A 13 23.17 7.91 21.77
CA LEU A 13 23.72 9.08 21.09
C LEU A 13 23.19 10.38 21.74
N THR A 14 23.92 11.46 21.51
CA THR A 14 23.38 12.81 21.75
C THR A 14 22.50 13.20 20.55
N PRO A 15 21.61 14.23 20.70
CA PRO A 15 20.67 14.59 19.62
C PRO A 15 21.32 14.94 18.30
N THR A 16 22.42 15.68 18.27
CA THR A 16 23.06 16.13 17.02
C THR A 16 23.57 14.96 16.15
N PRO A 17 24.40 14.02 16.67
CA PRO A 17 24.79 12.84 15.90
C PRO A 17 23.59 11.98 15.49
N CYS A 18 22.57 11.84 16.32
CA CYS A 18 21.36 11.09 15.98
C CYS A 18 20.64 11.74 14.79
N TRP A 19 20.48 13.06 14.81
CA TRP A 19 19.86 13.80 13.72
C TRP A 19 20.63 13.62 12.40
N ARG A 20 21.97 13.68 12.45
CA ARG A 20 22.80 13.48 11.26
C ARG A 20 22.62 12.09 10.67
N ARG A 21 22.51 11.05 11.49
CA ARG A 21 22.26 9.68 11.03
C ARG A 21 20.87 9.53 10.41
N LEU A 22 19.87 10.15 11.00
CA LEU A 22 18.53 10.17 10.40
C LEU A 22 18.52 10.85 9.04
N GLN A 23 19.16 12.02 8.92
CA GLN A 23 19.28 12.73 7.66
C GLN A 23 19.98 11.87 6.60
N LYS A 24 21.03 11.18 6.97
CA LYS A 24 21.74 10.28 6.05
C LYS A 24 20.83 9.18 5.53
N LEU A 25 20.05 8.54 6.42
CA LEU A 25 19.09 7.50 6.02
C LEU A 25 18.00 8.03 5.08
N GLN A 26 17.55 9.26 5.30
CA GLN A 26 16.60 9.92 4.41
C GLN A 26 17.23 10.28 3.07
N ASP A 27 18.43 10.86 3.08
CA ASP A 27 19.15 11.26 1.86
C ASP A 27 19.49 10.05 0.98
N GLU A 28 19.81 8.92 1.59
CA GLU A 28 20.07 7.65 0.90
C GLU A 28 18.78 6.93 0.47
N GLY A 29 17.62 7.46 0.84
CA GLY A 29 16.32 6.87 0.48
C GLY A 29 15.93 5.63 1.28
N ILE A 30 16.69 5.27 2.32
CA ILE A 30 16.36 4.13 3.20
C ILE A 30 15.09 4.45 3.98
N ILE A 31 15.02 5.65 4.54
CA ILE A 31 13.77 6.20 5.10
C ILE A 31 13.11 7.00 3.99
N GLN A 32 12.03 6.47 3.43
CA GLN A 32 11.32 7.13 2.32
C GLN A 32 10.46 8.28 2.81
N LYS A 33 9.73 8.07 3.91
CA LYS A 33 8.85 9.09 4.49
C LYS A 33 8.44 8.70 5.91
N GLN A 34 7.99 9.69 6.65
CA GLN A 34 7.37 9.50 7.96
C GLN A 34 5.88 9.78 7.85
N VAL A 35 5.05 8.90 8.37
CA VAL A 35 3.59 9.00 8.32
C VAL A 35 2.97 8.64 9.66
N ALA A 36 1.82 9.21 9.95
CA ALA A 36 0.99 8.74 11.05
C ALA A 36 0.19 7.52 10.58
N ILE A 37 0.17 6.47 11.38
CA ILE A 37 -0.64 5.28 11.11
C ILE A 37 -2.00 5.49 11.75
N CYS A 38 -3.04 5.43 10.93
CA CYS A 38 -4.42 5.64 11.35
C CYS A 38 -5.16 4.31 11.51
N ASP A 39 -6.09 4.27 12.46
CA ASP A 39 -7.02 3.17 12.60
C ASP A 39 -8.13 3.32 11.55
N ALA A 40 -8.12 2.45 10.55
CA ALA A 40 -9.05 2.50 9.43
C ALA A 40 -10.52 2.41 9.89
N ARG A 41 -10.82 1.60 10.90
CA ARG A 41 -12.19 1.46 11.42
C ARG A 41 -12.70 2.76 12.01
N LYS A 42 -11.85 3.51 12.67
CA LYS A 42 -12.20 4.82 13.24
C LYS A 42 -12.37 5.91 12.18
N LEU A 43 -11.94 5.64 10.96
CA LEU A 43 -12.14 6.51 9.80
C LEU A 43 -13.26 6.04 8.89
N ASN A 44 -14.13 5.15 9.39
CA ASN A 44 -15.22 4.55 8.63
C ASN A 44 -14.73 3.78 7.39
N LEU A 45 -13.59 3.10 7.51
CA LEU A 45 -12.99 2.28 6.45
C LEU A 45 -12.82 0.84 6.96
N GLY A 46 -13.94 0.23 7.37
CA GLY A 46 -13.94 -1.06 8.04
C GLY A 46 -13.85 -2.27 7.13
N LEU A 47 -13.90 -2.10 5.80
CA LEU A 47 -13.86 -3.21 4.85
C LEU A 47 -12.60 -3.15 4.01
N THR A 48 -11.77 -4.17 4.11
CA THR A 48 -10.60 -4.37 3.24
C THR A 48 -10.87 -5.50 2.27
N THR A 49 -10.64 -5.25 0.99
CA THR A 49 -10.86 -6.21 -0.09
C THR A 49 -9.58 -6.40 -0.88
N PHE A 50 -9.25 -7.66 -1.16
CA PHE A 50 -8.16 -8.01 -2.07
C PHE A 50 -8.75 -8.46 -3.39
N VAL A 51 -8.34 -7.81 -4.47
CA VAL A 51 -8.85 -8.06 -5.82
C VAL A 51 -7.71 -8.57 -6.68
N THR A 52 -7.91 -9.75 -7.27
CA THR A 52 -6.98 -10.28 -8.27
C THR A 52 -7.56 -10.06 -9.66
N ILE A 53 -6.71 -9.66 -10.58
CA ILE A 53 -7.09 -9.33 -11.94
C ILE A 53 -6.28 -10.19 -12.91
N ARG A 54 -6.95 -10.76 -13.89
CA ARG A 54 -6.34 -11.40 -15.04
C ARG A 54 -6.69 -10.61 -16.30
N THR A 55 -5.73 -10.46 -17.19
CA THR A 55 -5.92 -9.79 -18.45
C THR A 55 -5.27 -10.61 -19.58
N SER A 56 -5.87 -10.56 -20.77
CA SER A 56 -5.24 -11.06 -22.00
C SER A 56 -4.40 -9.99 -22.68
N GLN A 57 -4.46 -8.75 -22.20
CA GLN A 57 -3.76 -7.60 -22.77
C GLN A 57 -2.47 -7.33 -22.02
N HIS A 58 -1.34 -7.46 -22.71
CA HIS A 58 -0.02 -7.26 -22.13
C HIS A 58 0.77 -6.13 -22.80
N SER A 59 0.10 -5.27 -23.57
CA SER A 59 0.74 -4.11 -24.20
C SER A 59 1.07 -3.03 -23.17
N GLU A 60 2.10 -2.25 -23.43
CA GLU A 60 2.46 -1.09 -22.59
C GLU A 60 1.32 -0.07 -22.53
N GLU A 61 0.60 0.12 -23.64
CA GLU A 61 -0.54 1.03 -23.72
C GLU A 61 -1.68 0.58 -22.80
N TRP A 62 -2.02 -0.71 -22.79
CA TRP A 62 -3.03 -1.24 -21.88
C TRP A 62 -2.60 -1.07 -20.42
N MET A 63 -1.34 -1.43 -20.12
CA MET A 63 -0.78 -1.33 -18.76
C MET A 63 -0.83 0.11 -18.25
N LYS A 64 -0.45 1.06 -19.10
CA LYS A 64 -0.49 2.49 -18.72
C LYS A 64 -1.91 2.94 -18.40
N ARG A 65 -2.88 2.60 -19.24
CA ARG A 65 -4.29 2.94 -18.98
C ARG A 65 -4.81 2.30 -17.70
N PHE A 66 -4.46 1.05 -17.46
CA PHE A 66 -4.85 0.34 -16.24
C PHE A 66 -4.25 1.02 -14.99
N VAL A 67 -2.94 1.27 -15.00
CA VAL A 67 -2.24 1.90 -13.88
C VAL A 67 -2.79 3.31 -13.63
N ASP A 68 -2.94 4.12 -14.68
CA ASP A 68 -3.49 5.49 -14.56
C ASP A 68 -4.91 5.46 -13.99
N GLY A 69 -5.76 4.56 -14.48
CA GLY A 69 -7.13 4.42 -13.99
C GLY A 69 -7.19 3.95 -12.54
N ALA A 70 -6.46 2.92 -12.20
CA ALA A 70 -6.46 2.33 -10.87
C ALA A 70 -5.83 3.28 -9.82
N THR A 71 -4.72 3.94 -10.14
CA THR A 71 -4.07 4.88 -9.23
C THR A 71 -4.89 6.14 -8.99
N SER A 72 -5.80 6.50 -9.89
CA SER A 72 -6.70 7.64 -9.70
C SER A 72 -7.83 7.37 -8.69
N ILE A 73 -8.02 6.12 -8.26
CA ILE A 73 -9.06 5.72 -7.30
C ILE A 73 -8.46 5.69 -5.90
N PRO A 74 -8.84 6.64 -5.00
CA PRO A 74 -8.20 6.74 -3.67
C PRO A 74 -8.41 5.51 -2.79
N GLU A 75 -9.52 4.78 -2.97
CA GLU A 75 -9.83 3.57 -2.21
C GLU A 75 -8.88 2.41 -2.53
N ILE A 76 -8.21 2.45 -3.68
CA ILE A 76 -7.18 1.48 -4.03
C ILE A 76 -5.86 1.96 -3.44
N VAL A 77 -5.42 1.32 -2.36
CA VAL A 77 -4.24 1.76 -1.59
C VAL A 77 -2.97 1.02 -1.95
N GLU A 78 -3.07 -0.15 -2.57
CA GLU A 78 -1.90 -0.92 -3.04
C GLU A 78 -2.24 -1.58 -4.36
N ILE A 79 -1.27 -1.59 -5.28
CA ILE A 79 -1.35 -2.26 -6.58
C ILE A 79 -0.04 -3.00 -6.82
N TYR A 80 -0.12 -4.29 -7.09
CA TYR A 80 1.02 -5.14 -7.39
C TYR A 80 0.84 -5.84 -8.73
N ARG A 81 1.89 -5.93 -9.52
CA ARG A 81 1.94 -6.85 -10.65
C ARG A 81 2.53 -8.17 -10.17
N LEU A 82 1.87 -9.27 -10.50
CA LEU A 82 2.22 -10.60 -10.02
C LEU A 82 2.83 -11.46 -11.12
N SER A 83 3.62 -12.43 -10.71
CA SER A 83 4.24 -13.43 -11.60
C SER A 83 3.43 -14.72 -11.69
N GLY A 84 2.32 -14.84 -10.98
CA GLY A 84 1.50 -16.06 -10.93
C GLY A 84 0.37 -16.07 -11.95
N ASP A 85 -0.67 -16.85 -11.65
CA ASP A 85 -1.86 -16.98 -12.53
C ASP A 85 -2.63 -15.66 -12.65
N ALA A 86 -2.73 -14.91 -11.57
CA ALA A 86 -3.27 -13.55 -11.62
C ALA A 86 -2.17 -12.58 -12.07
N ASP A 87 -2.55 -11.57 -12.84
CA ASP A 87 -1.62 -10.56 -13.34
C ASP A 87 -1.41 -9.42 -12.36
N TYR A 88 -2.46 -9.03 -11.63
CA TYR A 88 -2.42 -7.91 -10.67
C TYR A 88 -3.16 -8.24 -9.40
N LEU A 89 -2.68 -7.67 -8.30
CA LEU A 89 -3.33 -7.69 -6.99
C LEU A 89 -3.56 -6.27 -6.53
N LEU A 90 -4.80 -5.97 -6.13
CA LEU A 90 -5.17 -4.68 -5.56
C LEU A 90 -5.61 -4.86 -4.13
N LYS A 91 -5.28 -3.89 -3.28
CA LYS A 91 -5.86 -3.75 -1.95
C LYS A 91 -6.79 -2.55 -1.96
N ILE A 92 -8.06 -2.77 -1.64
CA ILE A 92 -9.10 -1.75 -1.61
C ILE A 92 -9.60 -1.59 -0.19
N VAL A 93 -9.71 -0.36 0.29
CA VAL A 93 -10.20 -0.03 1.63
C VAL A 93 -11.41 0.89 1.49
N VAL A 94 -12.56 0.45 1.99
CA VAL A 94 -13.85 1.12 1.82
C VAL A 94 -14.70 0.97 3.09
N PRO A 95 -15.77 1.79 3.25
CA PRO A 95 -16.67 1.65 4.38
C PRO A 95 -17.49 0.36 4.37
N ASP A 96 -17.97 -0.08 3.20
CA ASP A 96 -18.97 -1.14 3.06
C ASP A 96 -18.93 -1.78 1.65
N ILE A 97 -19.76 -2.79 1.45
CA ILE A 97 -19.87 -3.51 0.17
C ILE A 97 -20.40 -2.60 -0.95
N ASP A 98 -21.32 -1.69 -0.64
CA ASP A 98 -21.87 -0.78 -1.66
C ASP A 98 -20.77 0.13 -2.22
N ARG A 99 -19.89 0.62 -1.37
CA ARG A 99 -18.74 1.43 -1.80
C ARG A 99 -17.71 0.60 -2.57
N TYR A 100 -17.50 -0.65 -2.17
CA TYR A 100 -16.68 -1.56 -2.95
C TYR A 100 -17.25 -1.75 -4.36
N ASP A 101 -18.55 -1.95 -4.50
CA ASP A 101 -19.19 -2.12 -5.82
C ASP A 101 -18.98 -0.88 -6.71
N SER A 102 -19.04 0.32 -6.12
CA SER A 102 -18.75 1.57 -6.84
C SER A 102 -17.32 1.61 -7.37
N VAL A 103 -16.35 1.20 -6.57
CA VAL A 103 -14.94 1.09 -6.98
C VAL A 103 -14.78 0.06 -8.09
N TYR A 104 -15.38 -1.11 -7.94
CA TYR A 104 -15.37 -2.17 -8.93
C TYR A 104 -15.89 -1.67 -10.29
N LYS A 105 -17.04 -0.99 -10.30
CA LYS A 105 -17.62 -0.44 -11.54
C LYS A 105 -16.73 0.60 -12.20
N ARG A 106 -16.06 1.44 -11.41
CA ARG A 106 -15.09 2.41 -11.94
C ARG A 106 -13.88 1.70 -12.55
N LEU A 107 -13.38 0.66 -11.91
CA LEU A 107 -12.23 -0.10 -12.36
C LEU A 107 -12.51 -0.79 -13.70
N ILE A 108 -13.64 -1.48 -13.83
CA ILE A 108 -13.98 -2.22 -15.05
C ILE A 108 -14.31 -1.32 -16.25
N ARG A 109 -14.65 -0.05 -16.00
CA ARG A 109 -14.89 0.93 -17.09
C ARG A 109 -13.59 1.42 -17.73
N SER A 110 -12.50 1.39 -17.00
CA SER A 110 -11.24 2.01 -17.44
C SER A 110 -10.51 1.15 -18.47
N VAL A 111 -10.59 -0.18 -18.38
CA VAL A 111 -9.88 -1.10 -19.25
C VAL A 111 -10.64 -2.42 -19.39
N GLU A 112 -10.29 -3.17 -20.45
CA GLU A 112 -10.80 -4.51 -20.69
C GLU A 112 -10.07 -5.51 -19.78
N LEU A 113 -10.83 -6.27 -18.99
CA LEU A 113 -10.33 -7.28 -18.06
C LEU A 113 -10.89 -8.66 -18.43
N LEU A 114 -10.06 -9.70 -18.31
CA LEU A 114 -10.49 -11.07 -18.56
C LEU A 114 -11.27 -11.63 -17.38
N ASP A 115 -10.75 -11.46 -16.18
CA ASP A 115 -11.32 -12.00 -14.95
C ASP A 115 -10.96 -11.10 -13.76
N VAL A 116 -11.94 -10.92 -12.88
CA VAL A 116 -11.76 -10.15 -11.64
C VAL A 116 -12.33 -10.98 -10.50
N SER A 117 -11.50 -11.30 -9.52
CA SER A 117 -11.89 -12.05 -8.33
C SER A 117 -11.62 -11.21 -7.08
N SER A 118 -12.62 -11.14 -6.21
CA SER A 118 -12.56 -10.34 -4.98
C SER A 118 -12.71 -11.21 -3.75
N ALA A 119 -11.88 -10.92 -2.72
CA ALA A 119 -11.98 -11.56 -1.42
C ALA A 119 -11.97 -10.50 -0.33
N PHE A 120 -12.96 -10.53 0.55
CA PHE A 120 -13.02 -9.63 1.69
C PHE A 120 -12.21 -10.18 2.84
N ALA A 121 -11.37 -9.35 3.46
CA ALA A 121 -10.63 -9.74 4.66
C ALA A 121 -11.61 -9.84 5.84
N MET A 122 -11.72 -11.02 6.42
CA MET A 122 -12.60 -11.26 7.57
C MET A 122 -11.98 -10.74 8.87
N GLU A 123 -10.67 -10.84 8.99
CA GLU A 123 -9.90 -10.29 10.10
C GLU A 123 -8.46 -10.02 9.67
N THR A 124 -7.81 -9.10 10.35
CA THR A 124 -6.36 -8.88 10.19
C THR A 124 -5.63 -9.62 11.29
N ILE A 125 -4.87 -10.64 10.93
CA ILE A 125 -4.09 -11.43 11.90
C ILE A 125 -2.78 -10.72 12.21
N LYS A 126 -2.11 -10.21 11.19
CA LYS A 126 -0.88 -9.46 11.34
C LYS A 126 -0.76 -8.39 10.24
N CYS A 127 -0.46 -7.19 10.64
CA CYS A 127 -0.10 -6.10 9.73
C CYS A 127 0.95 -5.25 10.43
N THR A 128 2.19 -5.29 9.97
CA THR A 128 3.29 -4.54 10.56
C THR A 128 3.98 -3.70 9.50
N THR A 129 4.43 -2.52 9.90
CA THR A 129 5.27 -1.64 9.07
C THR A 129 6.77 -1.94 9.27
N ALA A 130 7.11 -2.78 10.27
CA ALA A 130 8.49 -3.14 10.57
C ALA A 130 9.02 -4.16 9.54
N LEU A 131 10.05 -3.77 8.82
CA LEU A 131 10.74 -4.66 7.88
C LEU A 131 11.80 -5.48 8.59
N PRO A 132 12.07 -6.73 8.15
CA PRO A 132 13.17 -7.54 8.69
C PRO A 132 14.50 -6.95 8.23
N LEU A 133 15.34 -6.52 9.18
CA LEU A 133 16.58 -5.82 8.89
C LEU A 133 17.81 -6.75 8.81
N ASP A 134 17.64 -8.05 9.07
CA ASP A 134 18.76 -9.02 9.07
C ASP A 134 19.43 -9.18 7.70
N TYR A 135 18.73 -8.83 6.63
CA TYR A 135 19.23 -8.88 5.25
C TYR A 135 19.89 -7.57 4.81
N ALA A 136 19.86 -6.53 5.62
CA ALA A 136 20.45 -5.24 5.30
C ALA A 136 21.98 -5.32 5.41
N ASP A 137 22.69 -4.79 4.40
CA ASP A 137 24.15 -4.73 4.37
C ASP A 137 24.71 -3.49 5.10
#